data_62f9c30cae2c5fdcdb417de2502066fe
#
_entry.id   62f9c30cae2c5fdcdb417de2502066fe
#
_cell.length_a   1.000
_cell.length_b   1.000
_cell.length_c   1.000
_cell.angle_alpha   90.00
_cell.angle_beta   90.00
_cell.angle_gamma   90.00
#
_symmetry.space_group_name_H-M   'P 1'
#
loop_
_entity.id
_entity.type
_entity.pdbx_description
1 polymer ?
#
loop_
_entity_poly.entity_id
_entity_poly.type
_entity_poly.pdbx_seq_one_letter_code
_entity_poly.pdbx_strand_id
1 'polypeptide(L)'
;MWREMQVEAKRNINKSKVEVLTEIRKSGNLENYHPFCSENQTDKWPGIGSIDYVKYLNGLKYRREFIKWDDTGYVLNIGVKKKLAQVEWLVKGNDNSSSLKIRVSPVLPYKNPIIKFFLWHFYVKYMLKTYLENVVGGFSEYIHTKTRVEKNKFGEHAWYS
;
A
#
# COMPACT_ATOMS: atom_id res chain seq x y z
N MET A 1 -16.99 -15.41 -15.62
CA MET A 1 -16.22 -15.29 -14.38
C MET A 1 -15.68 -13.86 -14.28
N TRP A 2 -16.11 -13.12 -13.31
CA TRP A 2 -15.62 -11.75 -13.08
C TRP A 2 -14.20 -11.87 -12.58
N ARG A 3 -13.23 -11.36 -13.34
CA ARG A 3 -11.87 -11.16 -12.79
C ARG A 3 -12.01 -10.24 -11.60
N GLU A 4 -11.46 -10.63 -10.48
CA GLU A 4 -11.40 -9.78 -9.29
C GLU A 4 -10.84 -8.42 -9.68
N MET A 5 -11.52 -7.35 -9.26
CA MET A 5 -11.06 -6.00 -9.51
C MET A 5 -9.79 -5.76 -8.71
N GLN A 6 -8.66 -5.77 -9.39
CA GLN A 6 -7.34 -5.62 -8.78
C GLN A 6 -6.50 -4.61 -9.54
N VAL A 7 -5.70 -3.86 -8.81
CA VAL A 7 -4.66 -2.98 -9.35
C VAL A 7 -3.36 -3.29 -8.65
N GLU A 8 -2.27 -3.29 -9.41
CA GLU A 8 -0.93 -3.50 -8.85
C GLU A 8 0.09 -2.51 -9.41
N ALA A 9 1.10 -2.22 -8.60
CA ALA A 9 2.31 -1.52 -9.01
C ALA A 9 3.53 -2.30 -8.51
N LYS A 10 4.61 -2.28 -9.28
CA LYS A 10 5.84 -3.00 -9.01
C LYS A 10 7.06 -2.11 -9.25
N ARG A 11 8.08 -2.26 -8.39
CA ARG A 11 9.42 -1.67 -8.57
C ARG A 11 10.49 -2.72 -8.39
N ASN A 12 11.50 -2.68 -9.25
CA ASN A 12 12.76 -3.37 -9.02
C ASN A 12 13.64 -2.50 -8.11
N ILE A 13 14.32 -3.15 -7.18
CA ILE A 13 15.08 -2.49 -6.11
C ILE A 13 16.44 -3.14 -6.01
N ASN A 14 17.52 -2.34 -6.09
CA ASN A 14 18.90 -2.80 -5.94
C ASN A 14 19.27 -2.95 -4.44
N LYS A 15 18.47 -3.73 -3.74
CA LYS A 15 18.63 -4.12 -2.35
C LYS A 15 18.18 -5.55 -2.18
N SER A 16 18.72 -6.24 -1.18
CA SER A 16 18.33 -7.61 -0.90
C SER A 16 16.85 -7.73 -0.51
N LYS A 17 16.31 -8.91 -0.72
CA LYS A 17 14.95 -9.25 -0.26
C LYS A 17 14.79 -9.00 1.24
N VAL A 18 15.82 -9.35 2.04
CA VAL A 18 15.80 -9.17 3.50
C VAL A 18 15.72 -7.70 3.89
N GLU A 19 16.52 -6.83 3.24
CA GLU A 19 16.47 -5.39 3.51
C GLU A 19 15.08 -4.81 3.19
N VAL A 20 14.50 -5.17 2.04
CA VAL A 20 13.18 -4.69 1.66
C VAL A 20 12.10 -5.17 2.63
N LEU A 21 12.10 -6.46 3.00
CA LEU A 21 11.18 -7.00 4.00
C LEU A 21 11.32 -6.31 5.36
N THR A 22 12.54 -6.05 5.79
CA THR A 22 12.82 -5.36 7.05
C THR A 22 12.21 -3.95 7.04
N GLU A 23 12.42 -3.20 5.98
CA GLU A 23 11.93 -1.81 5.89
C GLU A 23 10.42 -1.73 5.79
N ILE A 24 9.75 -2.59 4.99
CA ILE A 24 8.28 -2.56 4.91
C ILE A 24 7.60 -3.04 6.20
N ARG A 25 8.31 -3.80 7.03
CA ARG A 25 7.83 -4.36 8.31
C ARG A 25 8.20 -3.53 9.53
N LYS A 26 8.94 -2.46 9.35
CA LYS A 26 9.33 -1.57 10.44
C LYS A 26 8.13 -0.75 10.91
N SER A 27 7.86 -0.81 12.22
CA SER A 27 6.75 -0.08 12.84
C SER A 27 6.79 1.41 12.53
N GLY A 28 5.67 1.98 12.10
CA GLY A 28 5.54 3.42 11.81
C GLY A 28 6.28 3.91 10.56
N ASN A 29 6.86 3.02 9.78
CA ASN A 29 7.77 3.40 8.68
C ASN A 29 7.06 4.00 7.45
N LEU A 30 5.73 3.89 7.34
CA LEU A 30 5.00 4.57 6.27
C LEU A 30 5.22 6.10 6.30
N GLU A 31 5.44 6.68 7.46
CA GLU A 31 5.74 8.11 7.58
C GLU A 31 6.98 8.52 6.80
N ASN A 32 7.95 7.62 6.64
CA ASN A 32 9.22 7.89 6.00
C ASN A 32 9.17 7.79 4.46
N TYR A 33 8.32 6.93 3.91
CA TYR A 33 8.35 6.71 2.47
C TYR A 33 7.02 6.87 1.74
N HIS A 34 5.89 6.83 2.45
CA HIS A 34 4.57 6.93 1.82
C HIS A 34 4.20 8.40 1.56
N PRO A 35 4.09 8.84 0.30
CA PRO A 35 3.94 10.27 -0.03
C PRO A 35 2.67 10.92 0.51
N PHE A 36 1.65 10.12 0.83
CA PHE A 36 0.36 10.62 1.31
C PHE A 36 0.10 10.34 2.79
N CYS A 37 1.05 9.73 3.50
CA CYS A 37 0.92 9.42 4.91
C CYS A 37 1.47 10.55 5.77
N SER A 38 0.63 11.12 6.65
CA SER A 38 1.08 12.10 7.66
C SER A 38 1.51 11.43 8.96
N GLU A 39 0.80 10.38 9.39
CA GLU A 39 1.08 9.64 10.63
C GLU A 39 0.83 8.14 10.41
N ASN A 40 1.67 7.30 11.03
CA ASN A 40 1.49 5.86 11.04
C ASN A 40 1.71 5.31 12.46
N GLN A 41 0.63 5.05 13.17
CA GLN A 41 0.64 4.58 14.56
C GLN A 41 0.37 3.09 14.62
N THR A 42 1.22 2.34 15.30
CA THR A 42 1.02 0.90 15.55
C THR A 42 0.34 0.67 16.90
N ASP A 43 -0.61 -0.26 16.92
CA ASP A 43 -1.29 -0.73 18.12
C ASP A 43 -0.74 -2.12 18.53
N LYS A 44 -0.79 -3.08 17.60
CA LYS A 44 -0.21 -4.42 17.78
C LYS A 44 0.81 -4.68 16.69
N TRP A 45 2.01 -5.11 17.07
CA TRP A 45 3.09 -5.31 16.11
C TRP A 45 4.23 -6.20 16.68
N PRO A 46 4.93 -7.02 15.89
CA PRO A 46 4.67 -7.41 14.48
C PRO A 46 3.89 -8.73 14.34
N GLY A 47 3.70 -9.16 13.09
CA GLY A 47 3.18 -10.49 12.75
C GLY A 47 1.71 -10.51 12.36
N ILE A 48 1.16 -11.73 12.23
CA ILE A 48 -0.26 -11.92 11.98
C ILE A 48 -1.08 -11.36 13.16
N GLY A 49 -2.16 -10.63 12.84
CA GLY A 49 -2.97 -9.94 13.83
C GLY A 49 -2.43 -8.56 14.21
N SER A 50 -1.34 -8.11 13.59
CA SER A 50 -0.86 -6.72 13.71
C SER A 50 -1.95 -5.74 13.31
N ILE A 51 -2.00 -4.62 14.03
CA ILE A 51 -2.92 -3.52 13.78
C ILE A 51 -2.12 -2.22 13.80
N ASP A 52 -2.29 -1.42 12.76
CA ASP A 52 -1.84 -0.04 12.74
C ASP A 52 -2.87 0.89 12.12
N TYR A 53 -2.59 2.17 12.19
CA TYR A 53 -3.43 3.23 11.65
C TYR A 53 -2.60 4.12 10.75
N VAL A 54 -3.13 4.42 9.58
CA VAL A 54 -2.56 5.37 8.63
C VAL A 54 -3.45 6.60 8.57
N LYS A 55 -2.88 7.75 8.87
CA LYS A 55 -3.53 9.03 8.65
C LYS A 55 -2.97 9.66 7.38
N TYR A 56 -3.84 9.95 6.44
CA TYR A 56 -3.49 10.59 5.19
C TYR A 56 -3.37 12.10 5.35
N LEU A 57 -2.78 12.78 4.35
CA LEU A 57 -2.56 14.23 4.40
C LEU A 57 -3.85 15.04 4.52
N ASN A 58 -4.95 14.55 3.93
CA ASN A 58 -6.28 15.16 4.05
C ASN A 58 -7.01 14.87 5.38
N GLY A 59 -6.37 14.18 6.31
CA GLY A 59 -6.91 13.86 7.63
C GLY A 59 -7.69 12.54 7.72
N LEU A 60 -7.92 11.84 6.61
CA LEU A 60 -8.54 10.51 6.64
C LEU A 60 -7.65 9.53 7.42
N LYS A 61 -8.25 8.81 8.36
CA LYS A 61 -7.56 7.80 9.16
C LYS A 61 -8.12 6.41 8.86
N TYR A 62 -7.27 5.52 8.37
CA TYR A 62 -7.61 4.13 8.08
C TYR A 62 -6.93 3.18 9.05
N ARG A 63 -7.69 2.15 9.47
CA ARG A 63 -7.19 1.00 10.23
C ARG A 63 -6.73 -0.07 9.25
N ARG A 64 -5.54 -0.62 9.50
CA ARG A 64 -5.00 -1.76 8.78
C ARG A 64 -4.87 -2.94 9.74
N GLU A 65 -5.35 -4.11 9.31
CA GLU A 65 -5.25 -5.36 10.05
C GLU A 65 -4.53 -6.41 9.19
N PHE A 66 -3.42 -6.91 9.70
CA PHE A 66 -2.54 -7.82 8.97
C PHE A 66 -3.02 -9.26 9.15
N ILE A 67 -3.52 -9.86 8.08
CA ILE A 67 -4.15 -11.19 8.08
C ILE A 67 -3.22 -12.29 7.58
N LYS A 68 -2.11 -11.94 6.92
CA LYS A 68 -1.05 -12.83 6.50
C LYS A 68 0.30 -12.13 6.67
N TRP A 69 1.30 -12.90 7.10
CA TRP A 69 2.65 -12.40 7.33
C TRP A 69 3.62 -13.57 7.19
N ASP A 70 4.40 -13.59 6.13
CA ASP A 70 5.34 -14.68 5.83
C ASP A 70 6.64 -14.17 5.18
N ASP A 71 7.49 -15.07 4.73
CA ASP A 71 8.79 -14.75 4.10
C ASP A 71 8.69 -14.02 2.75
N THR A 72 7.49 -13.86 2.23
CA THR A 72 7.24 -13.13 0.98
C THR A 72 6.66 -11.73 1.17
N GLY A 73 6.19 -11.39 2.36
CA GLY A 73 5.58 -10.10 2.65
C GLY A 73 4.41 -10.19 3.60
N TYR A 74 3.36 -9.45 3.32
CA TYR A 74 2.13 -9.48 4.11
C TYR A 74 0.88 -9.14 3.29
N VAL A 75 -0.26 -9.56 3.82
CA VAL A 75 -1.60 -9.18 3.34
C VAL A 75 -2.35 -8.53 4.49
N LEU A 76 -3.04 -7.45 4.19
CA LEU A 76 -3.83 -6.71 5.18
C LEU A 76 -5.20 -6.30 4.64
N ASN A 77 -6.14 -6.13 5.55
CA ASN A 77 -7.40 -5.45 5.29
C ASN A 77 -7.29 -3.99 5.73
N ILE A 78 -7.78 -3.08 4.93
CA ILE A 78 -7.78 -1.64 5.22
C ILE A 78 -9.20 -1.08 5.15
N GLY A 79 -9.52 -0.19 6.07
CA GLY A 79 -10.82 0.49 6.11
C GLY A 79 -10.98 1.41 7.31
N VAL A 80 -12.15 2.03 7.45
CA VAL A 80 -12.52 2.85 8.61
C VAL A 80 -13.33 1.98 9.59
N LYS A 81 -14.62 1.82 9.35
CA LYS A 81 -15.53 0.94 10.12
C LYS A 81 -15.71 -0.41 9.45
N LYS A 82 -15.61 -0.44 8.12
CA LYS A 82 -15.74 -1.64 7.28
C LYS A 82 -14.50 -1.77 6.42
N LYS A 83 -14.20 -2.99 6.00
CA LYS A 83 -13.16 -3.26 5.00
C LYS A 83 -13.49 -2.53 3.70
N LEU A 84 -12.58 -1.68 3.27
CA LEU A 84 -12.64 -0.97 1.98
C LEU A 84 -11.81 -1.66 0.91
N ALA A 85 -10.72 -2.32 1.29
CA ALA A 85 -9.86 -3.04 0.38
C ALA A 85 -9.06 -4.12 1.11
N GLN A 86 -8.56 -5.08 0.34
CA GLN A 86 -7.46 -5.94 0.73
C GLN A 86 -6.20 -5.49 0.00
N VAL A 87 -5.10 -5.43 0.72
CA VAL A 87 -3.81 -4.98 0.18
C VAL A 87 -2.76 -6.06 0.43
N GLU A 88 -2.04 -6.43 -0.63
CA GLU A 88 -0.93 -7.37 -0.58
C GLU A 88 0.38 -6.65 -0.90
N TRP A 89 1.36 -6.83 -0.04
CA TRP A 89 2.74 -6.39 -0.27
C TRP A 89 3.61 -7.63 -0.46
N LEU A 90 4.16 -7.79 -1.64
CA LEU A 90 4.90 -8.97 -2.05
C LEU A 90 6.32 -8.59 -2.44
N VAL A 91 7.30 -9.21 -1.78
CA VAL A 91 8.72 -9.04 -2.05
C VAL A 91 9.29 -10.33 -2.63
N LYS A 92 9.90 -10.23 -3.80
CA LYS A 92 10.64 -11.33 -4.45
C LYS A 92 12.06 -10.88 -4.70
N GLY A 93 13.02 -11.81 -4.63
CA GLY A 93 14.40 -11.49 -4.90
C GLY A 93 15.38 -12.39 -4.13
N ASN A 94 16.62 -11.97 -4.12
CA ASN A 94 17.77 -12.65 -3.50
C ASN A 94 18.58 -11.67 -2.64
N ASP A 95 19.81 -12.02 -2.35
CA ASP A 95 20.70 -11.23 -1.48
C ASP A 95 21.22 -9.93 -2.12
N ASN A 96 21.09 -9.78 -3.45
CA ASN A 96 21.64 -8.64 -4.18
C ASN A 96 20.56 -7.69 -4.72
N SER A 97 19.43 -8.25 -5.13
CA SER A 97 18.35 -7.48 -5.75
C SER A 97 16.99 -8.07 -5.45
N SER A 98 15.98 -7.23 -5.46
CA SER A 98 14.60 -7.64 -5.20
C SER A 98 13.60 -6.81 -5.99
N SER A 99 12.34 -7.15 -5.85
CA SER A 99 11.22 -6.35 -6.35
C SER A 99 10.14 -6.27 -5.29
N LEU A 100 9.54 -5.10 -5.15
CA LEU A 100 8.34 -4.88 -4.35
C LEU A 100 7.14 -4.73 -5.28
N LYS A 101 6.10 -5.52 -5.03
CA LYS A 101 4.80 -5.40 -5.68
C LYS A 101 3.75 -5.11 -4.62
N ILE A 102 2.91 -4.11 -4.86
CA ILE A 102 1.73 -3.83 -4.05
C ILE A 102 0.51 -4.05 -4.92
N ARG A 103 -0.44 -4.85 -4.42
CA ARG A 103 -1.71 -5.14 -5.07
C ARG A 103 -2.85 -4.74 -4.18
N VAL A 104 -3.85 -4.06 -4.73
CA VAL A 104 -5.07 -3.66 -4.04
C VAL A 104 -6.28 -4.29 -4.71
N SER A 105 -7.12 -4.92 -3.90
CA SER A 105 -8.42 -5.46 -4.28
C SER A 105 -9.50 -4.68 -3.53
N PRO A 106 -10.12 -3.65 -4.15
CA PRO A 106 -11.10 -2.82 -3.47
C PRO A 106 -12.46 -3.51 -3.35
N VAL A 107 -13.19 -3.17 -2.31
CA VAL A 107 -14.60 -3.53 -2.15
C VAL A 107 -15.45 -2.34 -2.59
N LEU A 108 -16.05 -2.44 -3.78
CA LEU A 108 -16.92 -1.39 -4.28
C LEU A 108 -18.32 -1.53 -3.66
N PRO A 109 -18.88 -0.44 -3.08
CA PRO A 109 -20.14 -0.50 -2.32
C PRO A 109 -21.40 -0.64 -3.17
N TYR A 110 -21.25 -0.64 -4.49
CA TYR A 110 -22.38 -0.66 -5.42
C TYR A 110 -22.83 -2.09 -5.70
N LYS A 111 -24.14 -2.34 -5.58
CA LYS A 111 -24.73 -3.66 -5.87
C LYS A 111 -24.92 -3.90 -7.37
N ASN A 112 -25.22 -2.84 -8.14
CA ASN A 112 -25.45 -2.95 -9.58
C ASN A 112 -24.14 -3.26 -10.33
N PRO A 113 -24.06 -4.38 -11.07
CA PRO A 113 -22.83 -4.79 -11.75
C PRO A 113 -22.42 -3.85 -12.90
N ILE A 114 -23.38 -3.22 -13.55
CA ILE A 114 -23.11 -2.26 -14.63
C ILE A 114 -22.44 -1.01 -14.07
N ILE A 115 -22.97 -0.46 -12.97
CA ILE A 115 -22.37 0.67 -12.27
C ILE A 115 -20.98 0.34 -11.79
N LYS A 116 -20.77 -0.85 -11.17
CA LYS A 116 -19.45 -1.32 -10.76
C LYS A 116 -18.47 -1.35 -11.91
N PHE A 117 -18.89 -1.91 -13.06
CA PHE A 117 -18.05 -2.03 -14.25
C PHE A 117 -17.56 -0.66 -14.73
N PHE A 118 -18.47 0.31 -14.90
CA PHE A 118 -18.12 1.65 -15.37
C PHE A 118 -17.23 2.41 -14.39
N LEU A 119 -17.60 2.41 -13.09
CA LEU A 119 -16.78 3.06 -12.06
C LEU A 119 -15.37 2.47 -11.98
N TRP A 120 -15.26 1.15 -12.05
CA TRP A 120 -13.97 0.48 -12.03
C TRP A 120 -13.11 0.84 -13.23
N HIS A 121 -13.64 0.66 -14.44
CA HIS A 121 -12.87 0.83 -15.67
C HIS A 121 -12.54 2.28 -16.00
N PHE A 122 -13.38 3.24 -15.60
CA PHE A 122 -13.21 4.65 -15.98
C PHE A 122 -12.72 5.56 -14.85
N TYR A 123 -12.70 5.07 -13.61
CA TYR A 123 -12.33 5.93 -12.49
C TYR A 123 -11.45 5.23 -11.43
N VAL A 124 -12.00 4.27 -10.68
CA VAL A 124 -11.35 3.69 -9.50
C VAL A 124 -10.00 3.05 -9.81
N LYS A 125 -9.92 2.29 -10.89
CA LYS A 125 -8.69 1.63 -11.35
C LYS A 125 -7.54 2.61 -11.57
N TYR A 126 -7.81 3.73 -12.21
CA TYR A 126 -6.80 4.74 -12.49
C TYR A 126 -6.35 5.47 -11.23
N MET A 127 -7.29 5.82 -10.35
CA MET A 127 -7.00 6.46 -9.08
C MET A 127 -6.12 5.58 -8.20
N LEU A 128 -6.46 4.29 -8.07
CA LEU A 128 -5.65 3.33 -7.32
C LEU A 128 -4.30 3.06 -7.98
N LYS A 129 -4.23 3.02 -9.30
CA LYS A 129 -2.96 2.81 -10.01
C LYS A 129 -2.00 3.96 -9.73
N THR A 130 -2.44 5.19 -9.85
CA THR A 130 -1.64 6.39 -9.51
C THR A 130 -1.18 6.36 -8.06
N TYR A 131 -2.08 6.03 -7.15
CA TYR A 131 -1.75 5.89 -5.72
C TYR A 131 -0.63 4.87 -5.50
N LEU A 132 -0.77 3.66 -6.05
CA LEU A 132 0.21 2.60 -5.86
C LEU A 132 1.57 2.92 -6.49
N GLU A 133 1.59 3.53 -7.68
CA GLU A 133 2.83 3.96 -8.33
C GLU A 133 3.59 4.98 -7.47
N ASN A 134 2.87 5.89 -6.82
CA ASN A 134 3.47 6.88 -5.93
C ASN A 134 4.01 6.22 -4.65
N VAL A 135 3.31 5.24 -4.10
CA VAL A 135 3.76 4.52 -2.90
C VAL A 135 5.02 3.70 -3.18
N VAL A 136 5.04 2.91 -4.25
CA VAL A 136 6.25 2.12 -4.60
C VAL A 136 7.41 3.00 -5.03
N GLY A 137 7.13 4.13 -5.67
CA GLY A 137 8.13 5.15 -6.02
C GLY A 137 8.75 5.78 -4.79
N GLY A 138 7.95 6.17 -3.81
CA GLY A 138 8.41 6.71 -2.52
C GLY A 138 9.24 5.70 -1.75
N PHE A 139 8.81 4.46 -1.68
CA PHE A 139 9.57 3.40 -1.04
C PHE A 139 10.92 3.16 -1.73
N SER A 140 10.94 3.09 -3.05
CA SER A 140 12.18 2.91 -3.83
C SER A 140 13.18 4.04 -3.58
N GLU A 141 12.75 5.27 -3.52
CA GLU A 141 13.61 6.41 -3.17
C GLU A 141 14.14 6.28 -1.75
N TYR A 142 13.25 6.06 -0.79
CA TYR A 142 13.61 5.95 0.63
C TYR A 142 14.63 4.86 0.91
N ILE A 143 14.43 3.67 0.37
CA ILE A 143 15.33 2.53 0.68
C ILE A 143 16.75 2.75 0.16
N HIS A 144 16.93 3.53 -0.90
CA HIS A 144 18.24 3.86 -1.45
C HIS A 144 18.88 5.06 -0.75
N THR A 145 18.12 6.08 -0.39
CA THR A 145 18.63 7.33 0.19
C THR A 145 18.63 7.32 1.72
N LYS A 146 17.76 6.51 2.34
CA LYS A 146 17.45 6.55 3.77
C LYS A 146 16.98 7.92 4.26
N THR A 147 16.53 8.75 3.34
CA THR A 147 15.99 10.09 3.61
C THR A 147 14.48 10.05 3.49
N ARG A 148 13.80 10.70 4.42
CA ARG A 148 12.34 10.80 4.40
C ARG A 148 11.86 11.42 3.10
N VAL A 149 10.92 10.75 2.44
CA VAL A 149 10.31 11.21 1.19
C VAL A 149 9.35 12.36 1.47
N GLU A 150 9.44 13.41 0.68
CA GLU A 150 8.55 14.58 0.78
C GLU A 150 7.10 14.18 0.52
N LYS A 151 6.18 14.84 1.22
CA LYS A 151 4.75 14.64 1.00
C LYS A 151 4.36 15.20 -0.38
N ASN A 152 3.45 14.50 -1.05
CA ASN A 152 3.05 14.80 -2.43
C ASN A 152 4.22 14.87 -3.44
N LYS A 153 5.31 14.13 -3.18
CA LYS A 153 6.53 14.14 -3.99
C LYS A 153 6.27 13.99 -5.49
N PHE A 154 5.34 13.12 -5.86
CA PHE A 154 5.00 12.82 -7.25
C PHE A 154 3.68 13.46 -7.70
N GLY A 155 3.20 14.45 -6.96
CA GLY A 155 1.94 15.14 -7.16
C GLY A 155 0.89 14.82 -6.09
N GLU A 156 -0.12 15.65 -6.02
CA GLU A 156 -1.26 15.45 -5.14
C GLU A 156 -2.18 14.34 -5.64
N HIS A 157 -2.89 13.70 -4.71
CA HIS A 157 -3.88 12.67 -5.01
C HIS A 157 -5.24 13.09 -4.49
N ALA A 158 -6.26 13.08 -5.34
CA ALA A 158 -7.61 13.58 -5.01
C ALA A 158 -8.24 12.91 -3.77
N TRP A 159 -7.84 11.66 -3.46
CA TRP A 159 -8.40 10.93 -2.32
C TRP A 159 -7.61 11.07 -1.03
N TYR A 160 -6.33 11.47 -1.09
CA TYR A 160 -5.41 11.30 0.05
C TYR A 160 -4.54 12.52 0.36
N SER A 161 -4.48 13.50 -0.54
CA SER A 161 -3.70 14.73 -0.31
C SER A 161 -4.44 15.80 0.46
#